data_a4838969caf6b31714b34765e0db8c79
#
_entry.id   a4838969caf6b31714b34765e0db8c79
#
_cell.length_a   1.000
_cell.length_b   1.000
_cell.length_c   1.000
_cell.angle_alpha   90.00
_cell.angle_beta   90.00
_cell.angle_gamma   90.00
#
_symmetry.space_group_name_H-M   'P 1'
#
loop_
_entity.id
_entity.type
_entity.pdbx_description
1 polymer ?
#
loop_
_entity_poly.entity_id
_entity_poly.type
_entity_poly.pdbx_seq_one_letter_code
_entity_poly.pdbx_strand_id
1 'polypeptide(L)'
;MTVTILDQQHLRADWLFDFDGDRFQSFISDLAREMKKLGVALVCVPNHDVVITVNSYADLLNCVKISSDDSHGNHCIGHVIGKSEHLDIMEDIGAAVRRVAFAPETVAPAGEFRKVCHNCGCGC
;
A
#
# COMPACT_ATOMS: atom_id res chain seq x y z
N MET A 1 6.40 -7.13 -8.84
CA MET A 1 5.94 -6.23 -7.76
C MET A 1 4.70 -6.80 -7.12
N THR A 2 4.63 -6.75 -5.82
CA THR A 2 3.52 -7.32 -5.06
C THR A 2 2.89 -6.25 -4.18
N VAL A 3 1.57 -6.09 -4.29
CA VAL A 3 0.77 -5.30 -3.35
C VAL A 3 0.10 -6.27 -2.40
N THR A 4 0.36 -6.10 -1.11
CA THR A 4 -0.18 -6.98 -0.06
C THR A 4 -1.21 -6.22 0.75
N ILE A 5 -2.40 -6.79 0.90
CA ILE A 5 -3.50 -6.22 1.67
C ILE A 5 -3.60 -6.94 3.00
N LEU A 6 -3.45 -6.20 4.09
CA LEU A 6 -3.54 -6.73 5.45
C LEU A 6 -4.98 -6.65 5.96
N ASP A 7 -5.28 -7.43 6.99
CA ASP A 7 -6.60 -7.39 7.61
C ASP A 7 -6.78 -6.10 8.41
N GLN A 8 -8.03 -5.67 8.53
CA GLN A 8 -8.40 -4.45 9.23
C GLN A 8 -9.25 -4.78 10.46
N GLN A 9 -9.02 -4.03 11.54
CA GLN A 9 -9.88 -4.01 12.71
C GLN A 9 -10.28 -2.55 12.94
N HIS A 10 -11.57 -2.29 13.04
CA HIS A 10 -12.09 -0.93 13.19
C HIS A 10 -12.74 -0.76 14.56
N LEU A 11 -12.30 0.27 15.30
CA LEU A 11 -12.99 0.76 16.49
C LEU A 11 -14.05 1.79 16.11
N ARG A 12 -13.89 2.38 14.93
CA ARG A 12 -14.83 3.35 14.34
C ARG A 12 -14.96 3.04 12.86
N ALA A 13 -16.11 3.36 12.28
CA ALA A 13 -16.42 3.04 10.88
C ALA A 13 -15.99 4.12 9.88
N ASP A 14 -15.40 5.23 10.32
CA ASP A 14 -15.10 6.39 9.49
C ASP A 14 -14.16 6.08 8.31
N TRP A 15 -13.23 5.17 8.50
CA TRP A 15 -12.21 4.83 7.50
C TRP A 15 -12.30 3.39 7.03
N LEU A 16 -13.52 2.84 7.00
CA LEU A 16 -13.74 1.51 6.47
C LEU A 16 -13.59 1.52 4.94
N PHE A 17 -12.78 0.62 4.42
CA PHE A 17 -12.63 0.42 2.98
C PHE A 17 -12.68 -1.07 2.65
N ASP A 18 -13.49 -1.43 1.67
CA ASP A 18 -13.69 -2.82 1.26
C ASP A 18 -12.71 -3.18 0.13
N PHE A 19 -11.59 -3.81 0.49
CA PHE A 19 -10.61 -4.28 -0.48
C PHE A 19 -11.07 -5.52 -1.25
N ASP A 20 -12.13 -6.19 -0.78
CA ASP A 20 -12.71 -7.33 -1.48
C ASP A 20 -13.82 -6.91 -2.44
N GLY A 21 -14.22 -5.66 -2.41
CA GLY A 21 -15.29 -5.14 -3.25
C GLY A 21 -14.92 -5.05 -4.74
N ASP A 22 -15.92 -5.06 -5.60
CA ASP A 22 -15.73 -5.02 -7.06
C ASP A 22 -14.99 -3.76 -7.52
N ARG A 23 -15.24 -2.63 -6.87
CA ARG A 23 -14.61 -1.36 -7.21
C ARG A 23 -13.10 -1.44 -7.06
N PHE A 24 -12.63 -1.99 -5.94
CA PHE A 24 -11.20 -2.14 -5.70
C PHE A 24 -10.59 -3.19 -6.62
N GLN A 25 -11.27 -4.31 -6.83
CA GLN A 25 -10.78 -5.38 -7.70
C GLN A 25 -10.64 -4.88 -9.15
N SER A 26 -11.59 -4.10 -9.64
CA SER A 26 -11.50 -3.46 -10.96
C SER A 26 -10.33 -2.50 -11.04
N PHE A 27 -10.14 -1.69 -10.01
CA PHE A 27 -9.02 -0.74 -9.95
C PHE A 27 -7.67 -1.46 -10.02
N ILE A 28 -7.50 -2.52 -9.23
CA ILE A 28 -6.25 -3.28 -9.21
C ILE A 28 -6.00 -3.99 -10.55
N SER A 29 -7.05 -4.53 -11.17
CA SER A 29 -6.92 -5.18 -12.47
C SER A 29 -6.49 -4.19 -13.55
N ASP A 30 -7.06 -2.98 -13.54
CA ASP A 30 -6.69 -1.93 -14.49
C ASP A 30 -5.27 -1.45 -14.25
N LEU A 31 -4.88 -1.29 -12.99
CA LEU A 31 -3.53 -0.88 -12.63
C LEU A 31 -2.51 -1.94 -13.06
N ALA A 32 -2.80 -3.21 -12.81
CA ALA A 32 -1.92 -4.32 -13.22
C ALA A 32 -1.74 -4.36 -14.74
N ARG A 33 -2.81 -4.10 -15.48
CA ARG A 33 -2.75 -4.04 -16.95
C ARG A 33 -1.91 -2.87 -17.44
N GLU A 34 -2.08 -1.69 -16.84
CA GLU A 34 -1.27 -0.51 -17.14
C GLU A 34 0.22 -0.78 -16.87
N MET A 35 0.53 -1.35 -15.70
CA MET A 35 1.91 -1.63 -15.32
C MET A 35 2.55 -2.68 -16.23
N LYS A 36 1.78 -3.68 -16.65
CA LYS A 36 2.27 -4.69 -17.58
C LYS A 36 2.70 -4.07 -18.91
N LYS A 37 1.97 -3.09 -19.42
CA LYS A 37 2.33 -2.35 -20.64
C LYS A 37 3.66 -1.62 -20.50
N LEU A 38 4.02 -1.28 -19.26
CA LEU A 38 5.27 -0.58 -18.94
C LEU A 38 6.38 -1.53 -18.49
N GLY A 39 6.17 -2.83 -18.65
CA GLY A 39 7.17 -3.85 -18.34
C GLY A 39 7.20 -4.28 -16.87
N VAL A 40 6.18 -3.95 -16.09
CA VAL A 40 6.12 -4.29 -14.67
C VAL A 40 4.98 -5.27 -14.41
N ALA A 41 5.32 -6.45 -13.86
CA ALA A 41 4.32 -7.41 -13.43
C ALA A 41 3.84 -7.03 -12.04
N LEU A 42 2.53 -6.80 -11.88
CA LEU A 42 1.92 -6.43 -10.62
C LEU A 42 0.92 -7.49 -10.18
N VAL A 43 1.05 -7.98 -8.95
CA VAL A 43 0.09 -8.88 -8.32
C VAL A 43 -0.39 -8.29 -7.00
N CYS A 44 -1.63 -8.58 -6.64
CA CYS A 44 -2.21 -8.16 -5.38
C CYS A 44 -2.65 -9.40 -4.61
N VAL A 45 -2.16 -9.54 -3.37
CA VAL A 45 -2.44 -10.72 -2.55
C VAL A 45 -2.88 -10.29 -1.15
N PRO A 46 -3.76 -11.07 -0.50
CA PRO A 46 -4.10 -10.82 0.90
C PRO A 46 -3.07 -11.44 1.84
N ASN A 47 -2.94 -10.86 3.03
CA ASN A 47 -2.19 -11.46 4.13
C ASN A 47 -3.03 -11.32 5.40
N HIS A 48 -3.50 -12.46 5.92
CA HIS A 48 -4.38 -12.50 7.08
C HIS A 48 -3.63 -12.68 8.40
N ASP A 49 -2.30 -12.74 8.37
CA ASP A 49 -1.49 -12.93 9.56
C ASP A 49 -1.29 -11.64 10.37
N VAL A 50 -1.52 -10.49 9.75
CA VAL A 50 -1.34 -9.18 10.37
C VAL A 50 -2.67 -8.45 10.34
N VAL A 51 -3.09 -7.91 11.49
CA VAL A 51 -4.31 -7.12 11.61
C VAL A 51 -3.94 -5.70 12.02
N ILE A 52 -4.38 -4.73 11.24
CA ILE A 52 -4.13 -3.32 11.51
C ILE A 52 -5.37 -2.70 12.15
N THR A 53 -5.20 -2.05 13.29
CA THR A 53 -6.28 -1.28 13.93
C THR A 53 -6.37 0.08 13.24
N VAL A 54 -7.50 0.34 12.59
CA VAL A 54 -7.71 1.54 11.79
C VAL A 54 -8.54 2.56 12.55
N ASN A 55 -7.92 3.68 12.92
CA ASN A 55 -8.56 4.81 13.58
C ASN A 55 -8.43 6.10 12.76
N SER A 56 -7.62 6.08 11.71
CA SER A 56 -7.36 7.24 10.87
C SER A 56 -7.05 6.79 9.46
N TYR A 57 -6.99 7.75 8.54
CA TYR A 57 -6.58 7.45 7.17
C TYR A 57 -5.14 6.92 7.09
N ALA A 58 -4.25 7.43 7.93
CA ALA A 58 -2.87 6.92 7.97
C ALA A 58 -2.82 5.44 8.34
N ASP A 59 -3.67 5.00 9.25
CA ASP A 59 -3.78 3.58 9.59
C ASP A 59 -4.30 2.77 8.41
N LEU A 60 -5.24 3.31 7.65
CA LEU A 60 -5.75 2.64 6.44
C LEU A 60 -4.63 2.45 5.41
N LEU A 61 -3.78 3.45 5.23
CA LEU A 61 -2.61 3.33 4.36
C LEU A 61 -1.66 2.21 4.82
N ASN A 62 -1.56 2.00 6.13
CA ASN A 62 -0.71 0.94 6.67
C ASN A 62 -1.24 -0.47 6.40
N CYS A 63 -2.50 -0.60 5.97
CA CYS A 63 -3.07 -1.89 5.58
C CYS A 63 -2.56 -2.38 4.22
N VAL A 64 -1.87 -1.54 3.47
CA VAL A 64 -1.40 -1.87 2.13
C VAL A 64 0.12 -1.76 2.10
N LYS A 65 0.78 -2.84 1.69
CA LYS A 65 2.23 -2.89 1.55
C LYS A 65 2.62 -3.13 0.10
N ILE A 66 3.77 -2.59 -0.30
CA ILE A 66 4.33 -2.80 -1.62
C ILE A 66 5.73 -3.38 -1.47
N SER A 67 6.03 -4.39 -2.26
CA SER A 67 7.39 -4.92 -2.42
C SER A 67 7.70 -5.12 -3.89
N SER A 68 8.97 -4.97 -4.24
CA SER A 68 9.45 -5.32 -5.57
C SER A 68 10.79 -6.02 -5.42
N ASP A 69 11.22 -6.71 -6.48
CA ASP A 69 12.49 -7.44 -6.47
C ASP A 69 13.68 -6.50 -6.28
N ASP A 70 13.52 -5.25 -6.68
CA ASP A 70 14.57 -4.24 -6.59
C ASP A 70 14.46 -3.37 -5.35
N SER A 71 13.45 -3.59 -4.49
CA SER A 71 13.26 -2.78 -3.29
C SER A 71 13.94 -3.44 -2.08
N HIS A 72 14.21 -2.62 -1.06
CA HIS A 72 14.84 -3.06 0.17
C HIS A 72 13.82 -3.52 1.22
N GLY A 73 12.80 -4.27 0.79
CA GLY A 73 11.81 -4.85 1.67
C GLY A 73 10.39 -4.41 1.35
N ASN A 74 9.47 -4.71 2.26
CA ASN A 74 8.09 -4.31 2.18
C ASN A 74 7.90 -2.90 2.75
N HIS A 75 7.24 -2.04 2.00
CA HIS A 75 6.93 -0.69 2.44
C HIS A 75 5.42 -0.50 2.53
N CYS A 76 4.95 0.12 3.61
CA CYS A 76 3.58 0.64 3.66
C CYS A 76 3.45 1.74 2.61
N ILE A 77 2.28 1.85 1.97
CA ILE A 77 2.10 2.92 0.98
C ILE A 77 2.22 4.31 1.59
N GLY A 78 1.86 4.45 2.87
CA GLY A 78 2.09 5.71 3.59
C GLY A 78 3.55 6.10 3.67
N HIS A 79 4.44 5.11 3.84
CA HIS A 79 5.88 5.33 3.82
C HIS A 79 6.35 5.80 2.43
N VAL A 80 5.79 5.19 1.38
CA VAL A 80 6.19 5.50 0.00
C VAL A 80 5.75 6.88 -0.42
N ILE A 81 4.48 7.24 -0.18
CA ILE A 81 3.92 8.52 -0.64
C ILE A 81 4.22 9.69 0.31
N GLY A 82 4.46 9.40 1.59
CA GLY A 82 4.70 10.40 2.62
C GLY A 82 3.45 11.12 3.07
N LYS A 83 2.70 11.74 2.16
CA LYS A 83 1.50 12.50 2.46
C LYS A 83 0.44 12.27 1.39
N SER A 84 -0.79 11.99 1.84
CA SER A 84 -1.94 11.89 0.94
C SER A 84 -2.54 13.28 0.73
N GLU A 85 -2.78 13.65 -0.53
CA GLU A 85 -3.39 14.93 -0.87
C GLU A 85 -4.91 14.89 -0.83
N HIS A 86 -5.51 13.76 -1.22
CA HIS A 86 -6.96 13.65 -1.40
C HIS A 86 -7.63 12.61 -0.51
N LEU A 87 -6.88 11.94 0.37
CA LEU A 87 -7.37 10.88 1.24
C LEU A 87 -8.14 9.80 0.46
N ASP A 88 -7.65 9.48 -0.74
CA ASP A 88 -8.22 8.46 -1.62
C ASP A 88 -7.26 7.27 -1.69
N ILE A 89 -7.65 6.16 -1.08
CA ILE A 89 -6.79 4.99 -0.97
C ILE A 89 -6.38 4.42 -2.34
N MET A 90 -7.28 4.44 -3.32
CA MET A 90 -6.95 3.93 -4.66
C MET A 90 -5.96 4.84 -5.37
N GLU A 91 -6.15 6.14 -5.28
CA GLU A 91 -5.20 7.12 -5.83
C GLU A 91 -3.81 6.94 -5.19
N ASP A 92 -3.78 6.78 -3.87
CA ASP A 92 -2.53 6.65 -3.14
C ASP A 92 -1.82 5.33 -3.44
N ILE A 93 -2.56 4.23 -3.61
CA ILE A 93 -1.98 2.96 -4.06
C ILE A 93 -1.36 3.12 -5.44
N GLY A 94 -2.07 3.75 -6.37
CA GLY A 94 -1.55 3.99 -7.71
C GLY A 94 -0.27 4.81 -7.70
N ALA A 95 -0.26 5.89 -6.92
CA ALA A 95 0.92 6.74 -6.78
C ALA A 95 2.10 5.98 -6.18
N ALA A 96 1.85 5.16 -5.15
CA ALA A 96 2.89 4.37 -4.50
C ALA A 96 3.46 3.31 -5.44
N VAL A 97 2.61 2.60 -6.17
CA VAL A 97 3.03 1.59 -7.14
C VAL A 97 3.93 2.21 -8.20
N ARG A 98 3.54 3.35 -8.76
CA ARG A 98 4.33 4.02 -9.79
C ARG A 98 5.67 4.51 -9.24
N ARG A 99 5.68 5.02 -8.02
CA ARG A 99 6.91 5.49 -7.39
C ARG A 99 7.91 4.36 -7.16
N VAL A 100 7.45 3.24 -6.62
CA VAL A 100 8.32 2.08 -6.40
C VAL A 100 8.81 1.50 -7.73
N ALA A 101 7.98 1.50 -8.76
CA ALA A 101 8.35 0.95 -10.07
C ALA A 101 9.34 1.83 -10.83
N PHE A 102 9.15 3.16 -10.79
CA PHE A 102 9.86 4.07 -11.71
C PHE A 102 10.81 5.04 -11.02
N ALA A 103 10.70 5.20 -9.71
CA ALA A 103 11.58 6.07 -8.93
C ALA A 103 11.92 5.43 -7.57
N PRO A 104 12.38 4.17 -7.55
CA PRO A 104 12.65 3.47 -6.28
C PRO A 104 13.72 4.16 -5.44
N GLU A 105 14.63 4.87 -6.07
CA GLU A 105 15.68 5.61 -5.38
C GLU A 105 15.15 6.76 -4.53
N THR A 106 13.90 7.18 -4.76
CA THR A 106 13.26 8.24 -3.95
C THR A 106 12.55 7.69 -2.72
N VAL A 107 12.47 6.37 -2.59
CA VAL A 107 11.80 5.71 -1.46
C VAL A 107 12.86 5.34 -0.42
N ALA A 108 12.69 5.82 0.82
CA ALA A 108 13.61 5.50 1.90
C ALA A 108 13.56 3.99 2.21
N PRO A 109 14.70 3.35 2.48
CA PRO A 109 14.72 1.94 2.87
C PRO A 109 13.88 1.68 4.11
N ALA A 110 13.26 0.50 4.18
CA ALA A 110 12.49 0.08 5.35
C ALA A 110 13.39 0.12 6.60
N GLY A 111 12.85 0.64 7.70
CA GLY A 111 13.57 0.75 8.97
C GLY A 111 14.33 2.04 9.19
N GLU A 112 14.53 2.86 8.16
CA GLU A 112 15.26 4.12 8.29
C GLU A 112 14.42 5.22 8.95
N PHE A 113 13.14 5.32 8.60
CA PHE A 113 12.23 6.33 9.14
C PHE A 113 11.07 5.64 9.84
N ARG A 114 11.11 5.64 11.16
CA ARG A 114 10.19 4.85 11.98
C ARG A 114 8.86 5.54 12.29
N LYS A 115 8.71 6.79 11.90
CA LYS A 115 7.55 7.58 12.30
C LYS A 115 6.29 7.32 11.47
N VAL A 116 6.40 6.60 10.38
CA VAL A 116 5.33 6.47 9.39
C VAL A 116 4.54 5.18 9.53
N CYS A 117 5.10 4.17 10.17
CA CYS A 117 4.53 2.82 10.16
C CYS A 117 4.35 2.23 11.56
N HIS A 118 3.66 2.94 12.45
CA HIS A 118 3.57 2.52 13.85
C HIS A 118 2.83 1.20 14.07
N ASN A 119 1.86 0.87 13.25
CA ASN A 119 0.97 -0.26 13.51
C ASN A 119 0.96 -1.31 12.40
N CYS A 120 1.82 -1.17 11.41
CA CYS A 120 1.75 -2.04 10.23
C CYS A 120 2.58 -3.33 10.35
N GLY A 121 3.52 -3.41 11.28
CA GLY A 121 4.40 -4.58 11.41
C GLY A 121 5.35 -4.76 10.24
N CYS A 122 5.58 -3.74 9.42
CA CYS A 122 6.46 -3.84 8.26
C CYS A 122 7.95 -3.67 8.59
N GLY A 123 8.28 -3.23 9.79
CA GLY A 123 9.65 -3.01 10.21
C GLY A 123 10.24 -1.67 9.78
N CYS A 124 9.41 -0.77 9.27
CA CYS A 124 9.89 0.59 8.93
C CYS A 124 9.92 1.55 10.12
#